data_cff8f75be321f2f6f727023fe8d4ead4
#
_entry.id   cff8f75be321f2f6f727023fe8d4ead4
#
_cell.length_a   1.000
_cell.length_b   1.000
_cell.length_c   1.000
_cell.angle_alpha   90.00
_cell.angle_beta   90.00
_cell.angle_gamma   90.00
#
_symmetry.space_group_name_H-M   'P 1'
#
loop_
_entity.id
_entity.type
_entity.pdbx_description
1 polymer ?
#
loop_
_entity_poly.entity_id
_entity_poly.type
_entity_poly.pdbx_seq_one_letter_code
_entity_poly.pdbx_strand_id
1 'polypeptide(L)'
;MTASAVITDVRTLLKGEPVFLAGSLVAEVAYGKTNAHSDVDLFCPTPQVLISVGQKMIDAGYKFDDRFDRVWHRWLRYGFKTWHTNSLRLVSPNGMETNLVYKLTDGHPTTTLAQVLESFDFGLLGMGWDLETDTYRDLRPYLFPGMDVDGPLPLMPNKRDAWRNGFISQYNGLREAGRYAKYFDYGYDLSLVQDDLVTGYRMAELYLSNHFEAEKQQLGGIYGAIAAHIELGNAAHLSQAYKTLDFKDSLDVIMEALE
;
A
#
# COMPACT_ATOMS: atom_id res chain seq x y z
N MET A 1 3.19 -7.99 20.61
CA MET A 1 2.29 -9.01 20.02
C MET A 1 2.92 -9.48 18.73
N THR A 2 2.85 -10.77 18.39
CA THR A 2 3.38 -11.27 17.12
C THR A 2 2.39 -10.99 15.98
N ALA A 3 2.89 -10.83 14.76
CA ALA A 3 2.05 -10.62 13.57
C ALA A 3 1.02 -11.75 13.39
N SER A 4 1.42 -13.00 13.64
CA SER A 4 0.52 -14.16 13.56
C SER A 4 -0.63 -14.11 14.60
N ALA A 5 -0.37 -13.66 15.83
CA ALA A 5 -1.40 -13.50 16.84
C ALA A 5 -2.43 -12.44 16.44
N VAL A 6 -1.96 -11.29 15.92
CA VAL A 6 -2.84 -10.22 15.41
C VAL A 6 -3.76 -10.74 14.29
N ILE A 7 -3.21 -11.46 13.32
CA ILE A 7 -4.00 -12.05 12.24
C ILE A 7 -5.05 -13.04 12.78
N THR A 8 -4.67 -13.86 13.77
CA THR A 8 -5.59 -14.83 14.38
C THR A 8 -6.75 -14.13 15.09
N ASP A 9 -6.46 -13.08 15.86
CA ASP A 9 -7.48 -12.30 16.57
C ASP A 9 -8.46 -11.64 15.59
N VAL A 10 -7.95 -11.01 14.54
CA VAL A 10 -8.79 -10.37 13.52
C VAL A 10 -9.64 -11.37 12.76
N ARG A 11 -9.07 -12.51 12.34
CA ARG A 11 -9.81 -13.59 11.68
C ARG A 11 -10.90 -14.15 12.59
N THR A 12 -10.63 -14.33 13.88
CA THR A 12 -11.63 -14.81 14.85
C THR A 12 -12.78 -13.82 15.00
N LEU A 13 -12.47 -12.52 15.13
CA LEU A 13 -13.46 -11.47 15.31
C LEU A 13 -14.36 -11.32 14.07
N LEU A 14 -13.76 -11.38 12.87
CA LEU A 14 -14.43 -11.07 11.61
C LEU A 14 -14.78 -12.30 10.77
N LYS A 15 -14.71 -13.49 11.35
CA LYS A 15 -15.11 -14.72 10.67
C LYS A 15 -16.54 -14.64 10.14
N GLY A 16 -16.71 -14.96 8.86
CA GLY A 16 -18.00 -14.91 8.16
C GLY A 16 -18.40 -13.51 7.66
N GLU A 17 -17.58 -12.47 7.90
CA GLU A 17 -17.81 -11.15 7.32
C GLU A 17 -17.22 -11.09 5.90
N PRO A 18 -17.92 -10.47 4.92
CA PRO A 18 -17.45 -10.36 3.54
C PRO A 18 -16.35 -9.28 3.44
N VAL A 19 -15.20 -9.53 4.06
CA VAL A 19 -14.07 -8.62 4.13
C VAL A 19 -12.76 -9.36 3.88
N PHE A 20 -11.79 -8.68 3.28
CA PHE A 20 -10.51 -9.27 2.90
C PHE A 20 -9.39 -8.71 3.79
N LEU A 21 -8.63 -9.59 4.42
CA LEU A 21 -7.41 -9.25 5.16
C LEU A 21 -6.21 -9.42 4.23
N ALA A 22 -5.49 -8.34 3.95
CA ALA A 22 -4.33 -8.36 3.05
C ALA A 22 -3.34 -7.26 3.44
N GLY A 23 -2.25 -7.12 2.69
CA GLY A 23 -1.27 -6.06 2.92
C GLY A 23 -0.03 -6.53 3.67
N SER A 24 0.72 -5.56 4.21
CA SER A 24 2.07 -5.81 4.73
C SER A 24 2.10 -6.73 5.96
N LEU A 25 1.11 -6.70 6.84
CA LEU A 25 1.06 -7.61 7.99
C LEU A 25 0.93 -9.08 7.56
N VAL A 26 0.15 -9.33 6.50
CA VAL A 26 0.03 -10.69 5.92
C VAL A 26 1.36 -11.15 5.35
N ALA A 27 2.06 -10.28 4.64
CA ALA A 27 3.39 -10.55 4.12
C ALA A 27 4.40 -10.83 5.25
N GLU A 28 4.37 -10.06 6.35
CA GLU A 28 5.23 -10.31 7.51
C GLU A 28 5.08 -11.73 8.04
N VAL A 29 3.87 -12.22 8.17
CA VAL A 29 3.62 -13.61 8.62
C VAL A 29 4.10 -14.63 7.59
N ALA A 30 3.81 -14.43 6.32
CA ALA A 30 4.20 -15.35 5.26
C ALA A 30 5.72 -15.46 5.09
N TYR A 31 6.43 -14.35 5.27
CA TYR A 31 7.92 -14.32 5.24
C TYR A 31 8.57 -14.60 6.61
N GLY A 32 7.82 -15.11 7.58
CA GLY A 32 8.35 -15.54 8.88
C GLY A 32 8.87 -14.41 9.77
N LYS A 33 8.41 -13.17 9.53
CA LYS A 33 8.75 -12.04 10.42
C LYS A 33 8.01 -12.20 11.75
N THR A 34 8.72 -12.07 12.85
CA THR A 34 8.16 -12.34 14.20
C THR A 34 7.46 -11.14 14.80
N ASN A 35 7.89 -9.94 14.49
CA ASN A 35 7.34 -8.70 15.03
C ASN A 35 6.34 -8.08 14.06
N ALA A 36 5.19 -7.63 14.56
CA ALA A 36 4.26 -6.84 13.79
C ALA A 36 4.77 -5.40 13.69
N HIS A 37 5.24 -5.01 12.51
CA HIS A 37 5.65 -3.62 12.20
C HIS A 37 4.58 -2.87 11.43
N SER A 38 3.63 -3.60 10.86
CA SER A 38 2.61 -3.06 9.96
C SER A 38 1.25 -3.05 10.62
N ASP A 39 0.44 -2.10 10.20
CA ASP A 39 -0.99 -2.02 10.49
C ASP A 39 -1.77 -3.18 9.84
N VAL A 40 -2.96 -3.42 10.35
CA VAL A 40 -3.91 -4.38 9.78
C VAL A 40 -4.68 -3.68 8.67
N ASP A 41 -4.62 -4.19 7.45
CA ASP A 41 -5.41 -3.69 6.33
C ASP A 41 -6.57 -4.64 6.01
N LEU A 42 -7.80 -4.13 6.15
CA LEU A 42 -9.06 -4.83 5.89
C LEU A 42 -9.78 -4.15 4.72
N PHE A 43 -9.96 -4.89 3.64
CA PHE A 43 -10.58 -4.37 2.41
C PHE A 43 -12.05 -4.77 2.35
N CYS A 44 -12.92 -3.78 2.31
CA CYS A 44 -14.36 -3.93 2.29
C CYS A 44 -14.89 -3.78 0.86
N PRO A 45 -15.62 -4.75 0.31
CA PRO A 45 -16.11 -4.71 -1.08
C PRO A 45 -17.15 -3.63 -1.33
N THR A 46 -17.85 -3.18 -0.28
CA THR A 46 -18.84 -2.11 -0.37
C THR A 46 -18.75 -1.16 0.82
N PRO A 47 -19.26 0.08 0.69
CA PRO A 47 -19.37 1.00 1.82
C PRO A 47 -20.19 0.47 2.99
N GLN A 48 -21.24 -0.31 2.70
CA GLN A 48 -22.11 -0.91 3.72
C GLN A 48 -21.33 -1.92 4.56
N VAL A 49 -20.51 -2.75 3.92
CA VAL A 49 -19.62 -3.69 4.63
C VAL A 49 -18.60 -2.94 5.47
N LEU A 50 -18.01 -1.85 4.96
CA LEU A 50 -17.07 -1.04 5.75
C LEU A 50 -17.73 -0.51 7.03
N ILE A 51 -18.98 -0.01 6.92
CA ILE A 51 -19.74 0.52 8.07
C ILE A 51 -20.09 -0.62 9.05
N SER A 52 -20.60 -1.75 8.57
CA SER A 52 -21.01 -2.87 9.44
C SER A 52 -19.81 -3.50 10.16
N VAL A 53 -18.71 -3.72 9.46
CA VAL A 53 -17.47 -4.24 10.04
C VAL A 53 -16.86 -3.24 11.02
N GLY A 54 -16.84 -1.95 10.68
CA GLY A 54 -16.39 -0.89 11.58
C GLY A 54 -17.19 -0.87 12.89
N GLN A 55 -18.51 -0.97 12.83
CA GLN A 55 -19.37 -1.04 14.01
C GLN A 55 -19.10 -2.28 14.86
N LYS A 56 -18.97 -3.45 14.22
CA LYS A 56 -18.62 -4.72 14.91
C LYS A 56 -17.29 -4.62 15.65
N MET A 57 -16.28 -3.98 15.04
CA MET A 57 -14.97 -3.76 15.67
C MET A 57 -15.08 -2.79 16.85
N ILE A 58 -15.85 -1.71 16.72
CA ILE A 58 -16.11 -0.75 17.83
C ILE A 58 -16.78 -1.47 19.01
N ASP A 59 -17.79 -2.29 18.73
CA ASP A 59 -18.50 -3.09 19.75
C ASP A 59 -17.55 -4.09 20.44
N ALA A 60 -16.49 -4.54 19.74
CA ALA A 60 -15.39 -5.36 20.28
C ALA A 60 -14.29 -4.55 21.01
N GLY A 61 -14.50 -3.24 21.20
CA GLY A 61 -13.61 -2.38 21.97
C GLY A 61 -12.51 -1.67 21.17
N TYR A 62 -12.55 -1.73 19.83
CA TYR A 62 -11.71 -0.87 18.99
C TYR A 62 -12.14 0.59 19.12
N LYS A 63 -11.20 1.50 19.00
CA LYS A 63 -11.46 2.94 19.10
C LYS A 63 -11.05 3.62 17.81
N PHE A 64 -11.72 4.72 17.48
CA PHE A 64 -11.25 5.58 16.40
C PHE A 64 -9.90 6.21 16.77
N ASP A 65 -9.00 6.34 15.82
CA ASP A 65 -8.00 7.39 15.84
C ASP A 65 -8.77 8.73 15.89
N ASP A 66 -8.44 9.62 16.82
CA ASP A 66 -9.18 10.88 17.13
C ASP A 66 -9.49 11.73 15.87
N ARG A 67 -8.67 11.58 14.82
CA ARG A 67 -8.87 12.25 13.53
C ARG A 67 -10.07 11.71 12.74
N PHE A 68 -10.46 10.45 12.96
CA PHE A 68 -11.49 9.76 12.18
C PHE A 68 -12.86 9.69 12.83
N ASP A 69 -12.99 9.97 14.12
CA ASP A 69 -14.26 9.97 14.83
C ASP A 69 -15.30 10.89 14.16
N ARG A 70 -14.89 12.12 13.79
CA ARG A 70 -15.75 13.08 13.08
C ARG A 70 -16.14 12.60 11.67
N VAL A 71 -15.25 11.87 10.98
CA VAL A 71 -15.51 11.32 9.64
C VAL A 71 -16.55 10.22 9.74
N TRP A 72 -16.41 9.33 10.72
CA TRP A 72 -17.37 8.26 10.98
C TRP A 72 -18.78 8.78 11.22
N HIS A 73 -18.97 9.71 12.16
CA HIS A 73 -20.26 10.32 12.43
C HIS A 73 -20.84 11.04 11.21
N ARG A 74 -20.01 11.62 10.36
CA ARG A 74 -20.45 12.22 9.09
C ARG A 74 -20.96 11.15 8.12
N TRP A 75 -20.26 10.03 8.00
CA TRP A 75 -20.68 8.93 7.12
C TRP A 75 -22.01 8.32 7.58
N LEU A 76 -22.17 8.08 8.87
CA LEU A 76 -23.43 7.60 9.42
C LEU A 76 -24.62 8.54 9.15
N ARG A 77 -24.37 9.87 9.19
CA ARG A 77 -25.44 10.87 9.04
C ARG A 77 -25.78 11.21 7.59
N TYR A 78 -24.75 11.32 6.72
CA TYR A 78 -24.90 11.89 5.38
C TYR A 78 -24.62 10.91 4.25
N GLY A 79 -24.31 9.67 4.59
CA GLY A 79 -23.89 8.64 3.64
C GLY A 79 -22.43 8.75 3.23
N PHE A 80 -22.01 7.76 2.51
CA PHE A 80 -20.65 7.49 2.12
C PHE A 80 -20.46 7.81 0.63
N LYS A 81 -19.37 8.48 0.27
CA LYS A 81 -19.08 8.76 -1.14
C LYS A 81 -18.50 7.52 -1.79
N THR A 82 -19.28 6.88 -2.66
CA THR A 82 -18.95 5.60 -3.27
C THR A 82 -17.98 5.68 -4.45
N TRP A 83 -17.72 6.88 -4.97
CA TRP A 83 -16.81 7.11 -6.11
C TRP A 83 -15.37 7.47 -5.72
N HIS A 84 -15.05 7.39 -4.43
CA HIS A 84 -13.70 7.59 -3.92
C HIS A 84 -13.26 6.36 -3.13
N THR A 85 -11.97 6.06 -3.18
CA THR A 85 -11.35 5.20 -2.16
C THR A 85 -11.48 5.88 -0.81
N ASN A 86 -11.98 5.16 0.17
CA ASN A 86 -12.14 5.65 1.53
C ASN A 86 -11.45 4.72 2.51
N SER A 87 -10.87 5.27 3.56
CA SER A 87 -10.29 4.50 4.65
C SER A 87 -10.74 5.04 5.99
N LEU A 88 -10.89 4.15 6.94
CA LEU A 88 -11.20 4.43 8.33
C LEU A 88 -10.14 3.77 9.20
N ARG A 89 -9.50 4.54 10.07
CA ARG A 89 -8.49 4.00 10.98
C ARG A 89 -9.09 3.77 12.36
N LEU A 90 -8.89 2.55 12.85
CA LEU A 90 -9.23 2.12 14.19
C LEU A 90 -7.96 1.69 14.92
N VAL A 91 -8.01 1.71 16.25
CA VAL A 91 -6.95 1.16 17.10
C VAL A 91 -7.58 0.06 17.96
N SER A 92 -6.99 -1.14 17.91
CA SER A 92 -7.44 -2.26 18.71
C SER A 92 -7.25 -2.03 20.20
N PRO A 93 -7.89 -2.79 21.09
CA PRO A 93 -7.66 -2.72 22.53
C PRO A 93 -6.18 -2.91 22.93
N ASN A 94 -5.42 -3.61 22.08
CA ASN A 94 -3.99 -3.88 22.28
C ASN A 94 -3.07 -2.83 21.60
N GLY A 95 -3.64 -1.74 21.07
CA GLY A 95 -2.89 -0.65 20.47
C GLY A 95 -2.48 -0.86 18.99
N MET A 96 -2.94 -1.93 18.32
CA MET A 96 -2.65 -2.20 16.92
C MET A 96 -3.52 -1.32 16.03
N GLU A 97 -2.91 -0.59 15.11
CA GLU A 97 -3.62 0.17 14.09
C GLU A 97 -4.28 -0.77 13.08
N THR A 98 -5.51 -0.45 12.71
CA THR A 98 -6.31 -1.21 11.74
C THR A 98 -6.99 -0.26 10.79
N ASN A 99 -6.77 -0.46 9.49
CA ASN A 99 -7.39 0.30 8.42
C ASN A 99 -8.55 -0.51 7.81
N LEU A 100 -9.75 0.04 7.84
CA LEU A 100 -10.87 -0.44 7.00
C LEU A 100 -10.85 0.35 5.70
N VAL A 101 -10.72 -0.33 4.57
CA VAL A 101 -10.53 0.31 3.28
C VAL A 101 -11.62 -0.12 2.31
N TYR A 102 -12.40 0.84 1.81
CA TYR A 102 -13.16 0.68 0.58
C TYR A 102 -12.30 1.19 -0.57
N LYS A 103 -11.80 0.27 -1.41
CA LYS A 103 -10.83 0.59 -2.45
C LYS A 103 -11.49 0.64 -3.81
N LEU A 104 -11.10 1.65 -4.59
CA LEU A 104 -11.37 1.71 -6.02
C LEU A 104 -10.07 1.49 -6.80
N THR A 105 -10.15 0.68 -7.84
CA THR A 105 -9.09 0.51 -8.83
C THR A 105 -9.64 0.89 -10.18
N ASP A 106 -9.03 1.86 -10.84
CA ASP A 106 -9.49 2.44 -12.12
C ASP A 106 -10.97 2.89 -12.08
N GLY A 107 -11.39 3.46 -10.94
CA GLY A 107 -12.74 3.95 -10.71
C GLY A 107 -13.78 2.87 -10.39
N HIS A 108 -13.39 1.60 -10.33
CA HIS A 108 -14.27 0.47 -10.02
C HIS A 108 -14.01 -0.10 -8.62
N PRO A 109 -15.05 -0.51 -7.87
CA PRO A 109 -14.87 -1.18 -6.58
C PRO A 109 -14.08 -2.47 -6.71
N THR A 110 -13.14 -2.70 -5.78
CA THR A 110 -12.47 -3.99 -5.62
C THR A 110 -13.36 -4.89 -4.76
N THR A 111 -14.06 -5.83 -5.39
CA THR A 111 -15.09 -6.66 -4.76
C THR A 111 -14.67 -8.09 -4.47
N THR A 112 -13.46 -8.47 -4.87
CA THR A 112 -12.90 -9.81 -4.62
C THR A 112 -11.50 -9.70 -4.05
N LEU A 113 -11.08 -10.72 -3.28
CA LEU A 113 -9.72 -10.80 -2.76
C LEU A 113 -8.68 -10.74 -3.89
N ALA A 114 -8.91 -11.42 -5.02
CA ALA A 114 -7.98 -11.38 -6.15
C ALA A 114 -7.75 -9.95 -6.67
N GLN A 115 -8.84 -9.18 -6.88
CA GLN A 115 -8.73 -7.77 -7.31
C GLN A 115 -7.98 -6.91 -6.28
N VAL A 116 -8.18 -7.15 -4.97
CA VAL A 116 -7.41 -6.46 -3.92
C VAL A 116 -5.94 -6.77 -4.06
N LEU A 117 -5.56 -8.04 -4.18
CA LEU A 117 -4.17 -8.48 -4.24
C LEU A 117 -3.46 -7.95 -5.51
N GLU A 118 -4.10 -8.03 -6.66
CA GLU A 118 -3.59 -7.52 -7.95
C GLU A 118 -3.45 -5.98 -7.95
N SER A 119 -4.16 -5.28 -7.08
CA SER A 119 -4.13 -3.82 -6.98
C SER A 119 -2.99 -3.27 -6.11
N PHE A 120 -2.18 -4.12 -5.49
CA PHE A 120 -0.98 -3.69 -4.77
C PHE A 120 0.13 -3.28 -5.74
N ASP A 121 1.16 -2.66 -5.20
CA ASP A 121 2.28 -2.17 -6.00
C ASP A 121 3.42 -3.21 -6.05
N PHE A 122 3.65 -3.92 -4.93
CA PHE A 122 4.76 -4.86 -4.75
C PHE A 122 4.29 -6.31 -4.81
N GLY A 123 4.99 -7.16 -5.56
CA GLY A 123 4.69 -8.58 -5.70
C GLY A 123 4.65 -9.33 -4.38
N LEU A 124 5.48 -8.94 -3.42
CA LEU A 124 5.50 -9.53 -2.07
C LEU A 124 4.16 -9.43 -1.31
N LEU A 125 3.23 -8.57 -1.74
CA LEU A 125 1.92 -8.37 -1.12
C LEU A 125 0.80 -9.21 -1.75
N GLY A 126 1.11 -10.06 -2.72
CA GLY A 126 0.12 -10.82 -3.50
C GLY A 126 -0.59 -11.94 -2.74
N MET A 127 -0.85 -11.76 -1.43
CA MET A 127 -1.47 -12.79 -0.58
C MET A 127 -2.43 -12.18 0.45
N GLY A 128 -3.43 -12.98 0.90
CA GLY A 128 -4.44 -12.53 1.85
C GLY A 128 -5.45 -13.60 2.24
N TRP A 129 -6.37 -13.22 3.10
CA TRP A 129 -7.53 -14.04 3.52
C TRP A 129 -8.85 -13.41 3.07
N ASP A 130 -9.73 -14.25 2.57
CA ASP A 130 -11.14 -13.99 2.50
C ASP A 130 -11.76 -14.43 3.83
N LEU A 131 -12.25 -13.50 4.63
CA LEU A 131 -12.75 -13.78 5.98
C LEU A 131 -14.18 -14.36 5.97
N GLU A 132 -14.94 -14.15 4.89
CA GLU A 132 -16.26 -14.74 4.73
C GLU A 132 -16.16 -16.29 4.65
N THR A 133 -15.22 -16.76 3.84
CA THR A 133 -14.98 -18.20 3.62
C THR A 133 -13.86 -18.78 4.47
N ASP A 134 -13.15 -17.92 5.22
CA ASP A 134 -11.93 -18.23 5.97
C ASP A 134 -10.85 -18.89 5.09
N THR A 135 -10.72 -18.43 3.84
CA THR A 135 -9.84 -19.02 2.84
C THR A 135 -8.61 -18.13 2.61
N TYR A 136 -7.42 -18.70 2.78
CA TYR A 136 -6.16 -18.06 2.38
C TYR A 136 -5.94 -18.21 0.87
N ARG A 137 -5.49 -17.13 0.24
CA ARG A 137 -5.06 -17.13 -1.16
C ARG A 137 -3.68 -16.51 -1.30
N ASP A 138 -2.84 -17.18 -2.05
CA ASP A 138 -1.56 -16.68 -2.51
C ASP A 138 -1.57 -16.65 -4.03
N LEU A 139 -1.56 -15.45 -4.61
CA LEU A 139 -1.54 -15.25 -6.06
C LEU A 139 -0.13 -15.13 -6.63
N ARG A 140 0.91 -15.06 -5.79
CA ARG A 140 2.30 -14.86 -6.23
C ARG A 140 2.76 -15.92 -7.23
N PRO A 141 2.52 -17.24 -7.02
CA PRO A 141 2.90 -18.26 -8.01
C PRO A 141 2.20 -18.08 -9.36
N TYR A 142 1.00 -17.52 -9.37
CA TYR A 142 0.24 -17.26 -10.58
C TYR A 142 0.68 -15.98 -11.27
N LEU A 143 0.91 -14.91 -10.51
CA LEU A 143 1.33 -13.60 -11.02
C LEU A 143 2.80 -13.58 -11.49
N PHE A 144 3.63 -14.45 -10.91
CA PHE A 144 5.06 -14.54 -11.16
C PHE A 144 5.47 -15.99 -11.50
N PRO A 145 4.98 -16.55 -12.61
CA PRO A 145 5.23 -17.94 -12.95
C PRO A 145 6.71 -18.22 -13.14
N GLY A 146 7.20 -19.28 -12.48
CA GLY A 146 8.60 -19.71 -12.53
C GLY A 146 9.54 -18.94 -11.60
N MET A 147 9.06 -17.97 -10.84
CA MET A 147 9.84 -17.29 -9.81
C MET A 147 9.69 -18.01 -8.45
N ASP A 148 10.73 -17.90 -7.63
CA ASP A 148 10.66 -18.31 -6.23
C ASP A 148 9.85 -17.28 -5.45
N VAL A 149 8.70 -17.68 -4.92
CA VAL A 149 7.79 -16.78 -4.19
C VAL A 149 8.32 -16.39 -2.81
N ASP A 150 9.27 -17.13 -2.28
CA ASP A 150 9.96 -16.82 -1.02
C ASP A 150 11.21 -15.96 -1.22
N GLY A 151 11.62 -15.80 -2.47
CA GLY A 151 12.70 -14.93 -2.91
C GLY A 151 12.24 -13.51 -3.26
N PRO A 152 13.13 -12.73 -3.90
CA PRO A 152 12.77 -11.39 -4.36
C PRO A 152 11.70 -11.45 -5.44
N LEU A 153 10.67 -10.62 -5.30
CA LEU A 153 9.61 -10.45 -6.29
C LEU A 153 9.61 -9.00 -6.81
N PRO A 154 9.32 -8.80 -8.11
CA PRO A 154 9.25 -7.46 -8.70
C PRO A 154 7.99 -6.71 -8.28
N LEU A 155 7.77 -5.54 -8.86
CA LEU A 155 6.47 -4.87 -8.81
C LEU A 155 5.37 -5.77 -9.40
N MET A 156 4.13 -5.56 -8.97
CA MET A 156 2.97 -6.22 -9.57
C MET A 156 2.96 -6.01 -11.10
N PRO A 157 2.53 -7.01 -11.91
CA PRO A 157 2.67 -6.94 -13.36
C PRO A 157 2.10 -5.67 -13.99
N ASN A 158 0.89 -5.26 -13.59
CA ASN A 158 0.25 -4.04 -14.07
C ASN A 158 1.04 -2.77 -13.70
N LYS A 159 1.65 -2.74 -12.52
CA LYS A 159 2.49 -1.63 -12.07
C LYS A 159 3.82 -1.59 -12.82
N ARG A 160 4.46 -2.75 -12.95
CA ARG A 160 5.70 -2.89 -13.70
C ARG A 160 5.54 -2.45 -15.16
N ASP A 161 4.44 -2.84 -15.80
CA ASP A 161 4.16 -2.45 -17.17
C ASP A 161 3.92 -0.93 -17.29
N ALA A 162 3.18 -0.33 -16.35
CA ALA A 162 3.00 1.12 -16.31
C ALA A 162 4.33 1.85 -16.12
N TRP A 163 5.21 1.37 -15.23
CA TRP A 163 6.52 1.94 -15.01
C TRP A 163 7.42 1.81 -16.25
N ARG A 164 7.52 0.62 -16.81
CA ARG A 164 8.36 0.33 -17.99
C ARG A 164 7.90 1.09 -19.25
N ASN A 165 6.63 1.43 -19.35
CA ASN A 165 6.08 2.22 -20.46
C ASN A 165 6.10 3.75 -20.20
N GLY A 166 6.70 4.21 -19.11
CA GLY A 166 6.81 5.64 -18.78
C GLY A 166 5.50 6.29 -18.31
N PHE A 167 4.46 5.53 -18.00
CA PHE A 167 3.20 6.04 -17.44
C PHE A 167 3.32 6.34 -15.93
N ILE A 168 4.41 6.99 -15.53
CA ILE A 168 4.68 7.30 -14.14
C ILE A 168 4.31 8.74 -13.89
N SER A 169 3.32 8.97 -13.03
CA SER A 169 3.12 10.29 -12.46
C SER A 169 4.15 10.53 -11.34
N GLN A 170 4.53 11.80 -11.15
CA GLN A 170 5.37 12.23 -10.03
C GLN A 170 4.87 11.68 -8.69
N TYR A 171 3.56 11.76 -8.45
CA TYR A 171 2.90 11.24 -7.26
C TYR A 171 3.12 9.74 -7.06
N ASN A 172 2.96 8.94 -8.11
CA ASN A 172 3.18 7.51 -8.02
C ASN A 172 4.65 7.17 -7.74
N GLY A 173 5.58 7.87 -8.37
CA GLY A 173 7.01 7.67 -8.16
C GLY A 173 7.44 7.86 -6.71
N LEU A 174 7.03 8.96 -6.09
CA LEU A 174 7.32 9.25 -4.67
C LEU A 174 6.70 8.21 -3.74
N ARG A 175 5.45 7.80 -4.02
CA ARG A 175 4.77 6.78 -3.23
C ARG A 175 5.48 5.43 -3.30
N GLU A 176 5.88 5.00 -4.49
CA GLU A 176 6.58 3.73 -4.66
C GLU A 176 7.98 3.76 -4.02
N ALA A 177 8.70 4.86 -4.12
CA ALA A 177 9.99 5.03 -3.45
C ALA A 177 9.85 4.97 -1.91
N GLY A 178 8.82 5.61 -1.34
CA GLY A 178 8.54 5.54 0.09
C GLY A 178 8.19 4.11 0.55
N ARG A 179 7.43 3.37 -0.25
CA ARG A 179 7.13 1.96 0.03
C ARG A 179 8.36 1.07 -0.11
N TYR A 180 9.19 1.29 -1.13
CA TYR A 180 10.46 0.61 -1.28
C TYR A 180 11.30 0.77 -0.01
N ALA A 181 11.50 2.02 0.47
CA ALA A 181 12.25 2.30 1.68
C ALA A 181 11.65 1.59 2.91
N LYS A 182 10.31 1.62 3.08
CA LYS A 182 9.62 0.93 4.18
C LYS A 182 9.93 -0.56 4.18
N TYR A 183 9.77 -1.25 3.05
CA TYR A 183 9.98 -2.70 2.98
C TYR A 183 11.45 -3.08 3.05
N PHE A 184 12.34 -2.24 2.51
CA PHE A 184 13.77 -2.40 2.67
C PHE A 184 14.18 -2.35 4.16
N ASP A 185 13.67 -1.38 4.92
CA ASP A 185 13.90 -1.27 6.37
C ASP A 185 13.36 -2.50 7.14
N TYR A 186 12.32 -3.15 6.63
CA TYR A 186 11.78 -4.38 7.18
C TYR A 186 12.59 -5.63 6.79
N GLY A 187 13.68 -5.46 6.03
CA GLY A 187 14.59 -6.50 5.64
C GLY A 187 14.04 -7.47 4.59
N TYR A 188 13.21 -6.97 3.67
CA TYR A 188 12.84 -7.71 2.47
C TYR A 188 13.92 -7.56 1.39
N ASP A 189 14.15 -8.62 0.61
CA ASP A 189 14.94 -8.51 -0.61
C ASP A 189 14.09 -7.85 -1.71
N LEU A 190 14.49 -6.64 -2.08
CA LEU A 190 13.79 -5.81 -3.07
C LEU A 190 14.62 -5.59 -4.35
N SER A 191 15.61 -6.45 -4.61
CA SER A 191 16.51 -6.29 -5.77
C SER A 191 15.74 -6.16 -7.10
N LEU A 192 14.72 -6.99 -7.32
CA LEU A 192 13.91 -6.93 -8.53
C LEU A 192 12.97 -5.72 -8.58
N VAL A 193 12.48 -5.23 -7.43
CA VAL A 193 11.75 -3.97 -7.35
C VAL A 193 12.66 -2.79 -7.68
N GLN A 194 13.89 -2.80 -7.18
CA GLN A 194 14.90 -1.79 -7.51
C GLN A 194 15.13 -1.70 -9.01
N ASP A 195 15.31 -2.83 -9.69
CA ASP A 195 15.49 -2.90 -11.14
C ASP A 195 14.28 -2.31 -11.90
N ASP A 196 13.07 -2.63 -11.46
CA ASP A 196 11.84 -2.07 -12.04
C ASP A 196 11.78 -0.54 -11.82
N LEU A 197 12.09 -0.04 -10.63
CA LEU A 197 12.09 1.39 -10.32
C LEU A 197 13.13 2.16 -11.15
N VAL A 198 14.36 1.64 -11.27
CA VAL A 198 15.42 2.24 -12.10
C VAL A 198 15.03 2.23 -13.59
N THR A 199 14.47 1.13 -14.07
CA THR A 199 14.01 1.03 -15.47
C THR A 199 12.90 2.03 -15.74
N GLY A 200 11.90 2.11 -14.87
CA GLY A 200 10.80 3.06 -14.99
C GLY A 200 11.28 4.52 -14.96
N TYR A 201 12.25 4.83 -14.11
CA TYR A 201 12.88 6.15 -14.09
C TYR A 201 13.51 6.50 -15.44
N ARG A 202 14.33 5.62 -15.99
CA ARG A 202 15.00 5.86 -17.30
C ARG A 202 13.98 6.03 -18.43
N MET A 203 12.90 5.27 -18.42
CA MET A 203 11.83 5.42 -19.41
C MET A 203 11.08 6.75 -19.26
N ALA A 204 10.81 7.19 -18.02
CA ALA A 204 10.21 8.49 -17.77
C ALA A 204 11.13 9.64 -18.24
N GLU A 205 12.42 9.53 -17.98
CA GLU A 205 13.44 10.52 -18.43
C GLU A 205 13.46 10.61 -19.96
N LEU A 206 13.47 9.49 -20.67
CA LEU A 206 13.40 9.44 -22.14
C LEU A 206 12.11 10.06 -22.68
N TYR A 207 10.97 9.75 -22.07
CA TYR A 207 9.68 10.32 -22.46
C TYR A 207 9.67 11.85 -22.29
N LEU A 208 10.08 12.33 -21.14
CA LEU A 208 10.12 13.77 -20.82
C LEU A 208 11.13 14.52 -21.67
N SER A 209 12.30 13.91 -21.98
CA SER A 209 13.32 14.54 -22.85
C SER A 209 12.80 14.83 -24.27
N ASN A 210 11.79 14.10 -24.72
CA ASN A 210 11.24 14.21 -26.07
C ASN A 210 10.00 15.12 -26.17
N HIS A 211 9.37 15.51 -25.05
CA HIS A 211 8.05 16.11 -25.09
C HIS A 211 7.89 17.50 -24.45
N PHE A 212 8.58 17.84 -23.35
CA PHE A 212 8.37 19.14 -22.69
C PHE A 212 9.57 19.62 -21.83
N GLU A 213 10.17 20.77 -22.16
CA GLU A 213 11.29 21.36 -21.41
C GLU A 213 10.93 21.79 -19.97
N ALA A 214 9.74 22.31 -19.73
CA ALA A 214 9.31 22.77 -18.40
C ALA A 214 8.94 21.62 -17.45
N GLU A 215 8.30 20.56 -17.95
CA GLU A 215 8.01 19.35 -17.17
C GLU A 215 9.27 18.52 -16.89
N LYS A 216 10.28 18.63 -17.77
CA LYS A 216 11.57 17.99 -17.64
C LYS A 216 12.35 18.45 -16.41
N GLN A 217 12.35 19.74 -16.08
CA GLN A 217 13.01 20.26 -14.88
C GLN A 217 12.33 19.83 -13.58
N GLN A 218 11.00 19.86 -13.53
CA GLN A 218 10.24 19.48 -12.35
C GLN A 218 10.28 17.98 -12.07
N LEU A 219 10.02 17.14 -13.07
CA LEU A 219 9.99 15.69 -12.93
C LEU A 219 11.40 15.09 -12.87
N GLY A 220 12.35 15.61 -13.66
CA GLY A 220 13.73 15.14 -13.69
C GLY A 220 14.46 15.29 -12.36
N GLY A 221 14.23 16.38 -11.62
CA GLY A 221 14.84 16.62 -10.32
C GLY A 221 14.42 15.59 -9.28
N ILE A 222 13.13 15.25 -9.22
CA ILE A 222 12.58 14.31 -8.24
C ILE A 222 12.94 12.86 -8.60
N TYR A 223 12.76 12.48 -9.85
CA TYR A 223 13.14 11.12 -10.30
C TYR A 223 14.64 10.92 -10.26
N GLY A 224 15.45 11.95 -10.57
CA GLY A 224 16.90 11.92 -10.43
C GLY A 224 17.36 11.71 -9.00
N ALA A 225 16.73 12.36 -8.04
CA ALA A 225 17.01 12.16 -6.62
C ALA A 225 16.63 10.74 -6.18
N ILE A 226 15.46 10.23 -6.58
CA ILE A 226 15.02 8.88 -6.24
C ILE A 226 15.96 7.82 -6.83
N ALA A 227 16.29 7.91 -8.12
CA ALA A 227 17.18 6.96 -8.78
C ALA A 227 18.59 7.00 -8.21
N ALA A 228 19.15 8.20 -7.96
CA ALA A 228 20.45 8.34 -7.33
C ALA A 228 20.49 7.72 -5.92
N HIS A 229 19.43 7.89 -5.13
CA HIS A 229 19.35 7.28 -3.81
C HIS A 229 19.21 5.75 -3.89
N ILE A 230 18.48 5.23 -4.86
CA ILE A 230 18.34 3.78 -5.08
C ILE A 230 19.68 3.21 -5.58
N GLU A 231 20.31 3.82 -6.59
CA GLU A 231 21.59 3.37 -7.16
C GLU A 231 22.76 3.45 -6.16
N LEU A 232 22.73 4.41 -5.25
CA LEU A 232 23.74 4.55 -4.18
C LEU A 232 23.48 3.64 -2.98
N GLY A 233 22.42 2.84 -2.97
CA GLY A 233 22.06 1.99 -1.84
C GLY A 233 21.59 2.75 -0.60
N ASN A 234 21.25 4.03 -0.74
CA ASN A 234 20.84 4.92 0.35
C ASN A 234 19.32 4.83 0.67
N ALA A 235 18.74 3.63 0.63
CA ALA A 235 17.33 3.42 0.97
C ALA A 235 16.97 3.95 2.37
N ALA A 236 17.91 3.92 3.32
CA ALA A 236 17.72 4.48 4.66
C ALA A 236 17.46 6.01 4.64
N HIS A 237 18.09 6.76 3.75
CA HIS A 237 17.84 8.20 3.59
C HIS A 237 16.47 8.49 2.99
N LEU A 238 15.99 7.67 2.05
CA LEU A 238 14.62 7.78 1.52
C LEU A 238 13.58 7.50 2.60
N SER A 239 13.81 6.48 3.44
CA SER A 239 12.96 6.16 4.59
C SER A 239 12.90 7.32 5.58
N GLN A 240 14.03 7.95 5.88
CA GLN A 240 14.09 9.07 6.81
C GLN A 240 13.42 10.32 6.23
N ALA A 241 13.65 10.63 4.97
CA ALA A 241 12.97 11.73 4.29
C ALA A 241 11.45 11.52 4.25
N TYR A 242 10.99 10.30 3.96
CA TYR A 242 9.57 9.95 3.94
C TYR A 242 8.91 10.01 5.33
N LYS A 243 9.64 9.68 6.40
CA LYS A 243 9.13 9.76 7.79
C LYS A 243 9.11 11.18 8.36
N THR A 244 10.01 12.05 7.89
CA THR A 244 10.10 13.44 8.36
C THR A 244 9.20 14.40 7.59
N LEU A 245 8.76 14.03 6.42
CA LEU A 245 7.89 14.83 5.58
C LEU A 245 6.45 14.31 5.75
N ASP A 246 5.59 15.06 6.45
CA ASP A 246 4.15 14.87 6.33
C ASP A 246 3.83 15.01 4.83
N PHE A 247 3.02 14.11 4.28
CA PHE A 247 2.84 13.98 2.82
C PHE A 247 2.39 15.29 2.14
N LYS A 248 1.71 16.16 2.88
CA LYS A 248 1.30 17.49 2.42
C LYS A 248 2.49 18.45 2.40
N ASP A 249 3.34 18.40 3.42
CA ASP A 249 4.53 19.22 3.54
C ASP A 249 5.63 18.79 2.57
N SER A 250 5.64 17.50 2.15
CA SER A 250 6.59 16.99 1.16
C SER A 250 6.41 17.62 -0.21
N LEU A 251 5.16 17.84 -0.64
CA LEU A 251 4.87 18.50 -1.91
C LEU A 251 5.30 19.98 -1.86
N ASP A 252 5.02 20.66 -0.75
CA ASP A 252 5.34 22.06 -0.56
C ASP A 252 6.87 22.27 -0.48
N VAL A 253 7.59 21.42 0.29
CA VAL A 253 9.07 21.47 0.37
C VAL A 253 9.75 21.09 -0.95
N ILE A 254 9.17 20.14 -1.71
CA ILE A 254 9.69 19.79 -3.04
C ILE A 254 9.41 20.93 -4.02
N MET A 255 8.25 21.56 -3.95
CA MET A 255 7.93 22.70 -4.81
C MET A 255 8.79 23.93 -4.47
N GLU A 256 9.02 24.24 -3.18
CA GLU A 256 9.95 25.30 -2.73
C GLU A 256 11.42 25.04 -3.11
N ALA A 257 11.84 23.78 -3.16
CA ALA A 257 13.20 23.44 -3.59
C ALA A 257 13.40 23.48 -5.12
N LEU A 258 12.29 23.58 -5.87
CA LEU A 258 12.29 23.67 -7.35
C LEU A 258 12.05 25.10 -7.86
N GLU A 259 11.71 26.07 -6.98
CA GLU A 259 11.72 27.53 -7.25
C GLU A 259 13.12 28.11 -7.03
#